data_1b2f9a8c41a3e6745622e44e27e74f72
#
_entry.id   1b2f9a8c41a3e6745622e44e27e74f72
#
_cell.length_a   1.000
_cell.length_b   1.000
_cell.length_c   1.000
_cell.angle_alpha   90.00
_cell.angle_beta   90.00
_cell.angle_gamma   90.00
#
_symmetry.space_group_name_H-M   'P 1'
#
loop_
_entity.id
_entity.type
_entity.pdbx_description
1 polymer ?
#
loop_
_entity_poly.entity_id
_entity_poly.type
_entity_poly.pdbx_seq_one_letter_code
_entity_poly.pdbx_strand_id
1 'polypeptide(L)'
;MYSMNERDILPLFHFTRKSAIMKRVMCMKGDISMIFPLDGAVRHSLTIDPTVWIFDERKRKIEDLDSVTENDREAYYEKMGKAWDDGLSQGTRIDHNKPMSRQDKDAALRDSFAMPLAPFLNNAEPIELATHVRFYGETILTLSLSEASRVFLQFSKDGKVLTDGPVYVLYEDQVIRQINHITVLSNQ
;
A
#
# COMPACT_ATOMS: atom_id res chain seq x y z
N MET A 1 60.56 45.85 -5.72
CA MET A 1 61.30 44.58 -5.72
C MET A 1 60.30 43.54 -5.19
N TYR A 2 60.12 42.53 -5.94
CA TYR A 2 58.95 41.63 -6.01
C TYR A 2 58.59 40.94 -4.70
N SER A 3 57.27 41.03 -4.38
CA SER A 3 56.54 40.22 -3.44
C SER A 3 56.08 38.95 -4.13
N MET A 4 56.34 37.79 -3.55
CA MET A 4 55.79 36.52 -3.99
C MET A 4 54.64 36.06 -3.10
N ASN A 5 53.61 35.85 -3.74
CA ASN A 5 52.28 35.27 -3.53
C ASN A 5 52.28 33.99 -2.69
N GLU A 6 51.51 33.98 -1.61
CA GLU A 6 51.06 32.75 -0.92
C GLU A 6 49.88 32.16 -1.67
N ARG A 7 50.04 30.92 -2.02
CA ARG A 7 49.06 30.13 -2.79
C ARG A 7 48.00 29.54 -1.86
N ASP A 8 46.78 29.83 -2.23
CA ASP A 8 45.52 29.24 -1.75
C ASP A 8 45.57 27.71 -1.66
N ILE A 9 45.42 27.22 -0.45
CA ILE A 9 45.13 25.80 -0.20
C ILE A 9 43.63 25.64 -0.12
N LEU A 10 43.04 25.15 -1.19
CA LEU A 10 41.63 24.73 -1.21
C LEU A 10 41.46 23.43 -0.42
N PRO A 11 40.50 23.35 0.49
CA PRO A 11 40.20 22.08 1.15
C PRO A 11 39.48 21.15 0.19
N LEU A 12 40.01 19.94 0.09
CA LEU A 12 39.46 18.81 -0.64
C LEU A 12 38.11 18.43 -0.04
N PHE A 13 37.03 18.82 -0.70
CA PHE A 13 35.71 18.33 -0.35
C PHE A 13 35.62 16.85 -0.70
N HIS A 14 35.60 16.01 0.31
CA HIS A 14 35.24 14.61 0.22
C HIS A 14 33.77 14.50 -0.15
N PHE A 15 33.47 14.34 -1.44
CA PHE A 15 32.15 14.11 -1.97
C PHE A 15 31.78 12.65 -1.72
N THR A 16 31.18 12.39 -0.56
CA THR A 16 30.60 11.07 -0.25
C THR A 16 29.45 10.78 -1.19
N ARG A 17 29.59 9.70 -1.96
CA ARG A 17 28.58 9.10 -2.84
C ARG A 17 27.40 8.57 -2.04
N LYS A 18 26.51 9.43 -1.54
CA LYS A 18 25.21 9.08 -0.99
C LYS A 18 24.17 10.07 -1.51
N SER A 19 23.84 10.00 -2.76
CA SER A 19 22.64 10.68 -3.29
C SER A 19 22.38 10.42 -4.77
N ALA A 20 22.47 9.19 -5.23
CA ALA A 20 22.18 8.87 -6.62
C ALA A 20 20.85 8.10 -6.81
N ILE A 21 20.08 7.86 -5.74
CA ILE A 21 18.80 7.13 -5.84
C ILE A 21 17.59 8.08 -5.82
N MET A 22 17.79 9.36 -5.54
CA MET A 22 16.70 10.32 -5.36
C MET A 22 16.37 11.18 -6.60
N LYS A 23 16.81 10.79 -7.78
CA LYS A 23 16.50 11.50 -9.03
C LYS A 23 16.01 10.53 -10.09
N ARG A 24 14.80 10.03 -9.97
CA ARG A 24 13.99 9.61 -11.11
C ARG A 24 12.53 9.33 -10.76
N VAL A 25 11.88 10.26 -10.08
CA VAL A 25 10.44 10.39 -10.22
C VAL A 25 10.20 11.66 -11.04
N MET A 26 10.60 11.58 -12.30
CA MET A 26 10.23 12.58 -13.26
C MET A 26 8.92 12.09 -13.87
N CYS A 27 7.86 12.81 -13.54
CA CYS A 27 6.53 12.75 -14.10
C CYS A 27 6.58 12.58 -15.63
N MET A 28 6.48 11.34 -16.12
CA MET A 28 6.07 11.09 -17.50
C MET A 28 4.54 11.01 -17.48
N LYS A 29 3.92 12.03 -18.02
CA LYS A 29 2.52 12.03 -18.45
C LYS A 29 2.38 10.92 -19.48
N GLY A 30 1.76 9.76 -19.11
CA GLY A 30 1.44 8.76 -20.14
C GLY A 30 1.47 7.34 -19.70
N ASP A 31 1.39 6.80 -18.59
CA ASP A 31 0.91 5.47 -18.19
C ASP A 31 0.80 5.46 -16.66
N ILE A 32 -0.42 5.56 -16.17
CA ILE A 32 -0.68 5.36 -14.75
C ILE A 32 -0.40 3.89 -14.47
N SER A 33 0.74 3.62 -13.83
CA SER A 33 1.02 2.27 -13.36
C SER A 33 -0.06 1.89 -12.35
N MET A 34 -0.81 0.83 -12.66
CA MET A 34 -1.81 0.28 -11.74
C MET A 34 -1.17 -0.59 -10.66
N ILE A 35 0.12 -0.83 -10.74
CA ILE A 35 0.89 -1.67 -9.82
C ILE A 35 1.75 -0.78 -8.94
N PHE A 36 1.81 -1.09 -7.64
CA PHE A 36 2.63 -0.35 -6.70
C PHE A 36 3.32 -1.28 -5.67
N PRO A 37 4.51 -0.90 -5.17
CA PRO A 37 5.24 -1.67 -4.17
C PRO A 37 4.77 -1.38 -2.74
N LEU A 38 4.91 -2.40 -1.88
CA LEU A 38 4.95 -2.30 -0.44
C LEU A 38 6.29 -2.86 0.03
N ASP A 39 7.15 -2.01 0.61
CA ASP A 39 8.52 -2.34 0.97
C ASP A 39 8.97 -1.69 2.29
N GLY A 40 10.29 -1.64 2.52
CA GLY A 40 10.91 -1.00 3.69
C GLY A 40 11.29 -2.02 4.77
N ALA A 41 10.90 -1.76 6.03
CA ALA A 41 11.22 -2.59 7.19
C ALA A 41 10.34 -3.85 7.26
N VAL A 42 10.39 -4.66 6.22
CA VAL A 42 9.64 -5.92 6.04
C VAL A 42 10.58 -7.04 5.64
N ARG A 43 10.18 -8.30 5.90
CA ARG A 43 10.92 -9.47 5.42
C ARG A 43 10.70 -9.74 3.94
N HIS A 44 9.47 -9.48 3.47
CA HIS A 44 9.05 -9.73 2.09
C HIS A 44 8.47 -8.47 1.48
N SER A 45 9.19 -7.86 0.53
CA SER A 45 8.64 -6.78 -0.26
C SER A 45 7.58 -7.32 -1.23
N LEU A 46 6.43 -6.66 -1.30
CA LEU A 46 5.32 -7.07 -2.14
C LEU A 46 5.16 -6.12 -3.32
N THR A 47 4.75 -6.68 -4.44
CA THR A 47 4.23 -5.92 -5.58
C THR A 47 2.72 -6.12 -5.62
N ILE A 48 1.97 -5.04 -5.50
CA ILE A 48 0.52 -5.07 -5.36
C ILE A 48 -0.12 -4.64 -6.67
N ASP A 49 -1.04 -5.50 -7.18
CA ASP A 49 -1.84 -5.25 -8.37
C ASP A 49 -3.33 -5.18 -7.98
N PRO A 50 -3.93 -3.98 -7.87
CA PRO A 50 -5.33 -3.82 -7.53
C PRO A 50 -6.31 -4.31 -8.60
N THR A 51 -5.88 -4.52 -9.82
CA THR A 51 -6.79 -4.90 -10.94
C THR A 51 -7.42 -6.26 -10.74
N VAL A 52 -6.76 -7.15 -9.99
CA VAL A 52 -7.27 -8.49 -9.68
C VAL A 52 -8.20 -8.53 -8.47
N TRP A 53 -8.28 -7.46 -7.68
CA TRP A 53 -9.02 -7.44 -6.42
C TRP A 53 -10.54 -7.51 -6.59
N ILE A 54 -11.04 -7.22 -7.77
CA ILE A 54 -12.48 -7.37 -8.06
C ILE A 54 -12.96 -8.81 -7.87
N PHE A 55 -12.04 -9.79 -7.99
CA PHE A 55 -12.32 -11.22 -7.81
C PHE A 55 -12.01 -11.70 -6.39
N ASP A 56 -11.43 -10.85 -5.52
CA ASP A 56 -11.03 -11.21 -4.17
C ASP A 56 -12.23 -11.11 -3.22
N GLU A 57 -12.49 -12.17 -2.43
CA GLU A 57 -13.59 -12.22 -1.46
C GLU A 57 -13.39 -11.26 -0.27
N ARG A 58 -12.15 -10.79 -0.04
CA ARG A 58 -11.81 -9.84 1.03
C ARG A 58 -12.23 -8.40 0.72
N LYS A 59 -12.56 -8.09 -0.54
CA LYS A 59 -13.05 -6.75 -0.90
C LYS A 59 -14.30 -6.38 -0.12
N ARG A 60 -14.45 -5.11 0.18
CA ARG A 60 -15.61 -4.54 0.87
C ARG A 60 -16.21 -3.43 0.02
N LYS A 61 -17.52 -3.28 0.08
CA LYS A 61 -18.18 -2.08 -0.45
C LYS A 61 -17.86 -0.90 0.46
N ILE A 62 -17.63 0.27 -0.13
CA ILE A 62 -17.34 1.47 0.64
C ILE A 62 -18.52 1.87 1.52
N GLU A 63 -19.74 1.70 1.01
CA GLU A 63 -20.98 1.98 1.77
C GLU A 63 -21.09 1.16 3.07
N ASP A 64 -20.50 -0.04 3.09
CA ASP A 64 -20.52 -0.93 4.25
C ASP A 64 -19.43 -0.57 5.28
N LEU A 65 -18.40 0.22 4.90
CA LEU A 65 -17.29 0.55 5.80
C LEU A 65 -17.72 1.45 6.96
N ASP A 66 -18.66 2.35 6.75
CA ASP A 66 -19.18 3.25 7.77
C ASP A 66 -20.06 2.53 8.81
N SER A 67 -20.59 1.36 8.44
CA SER A 67 -21.46 0.54 9.30
C SER A 67 -20.71 -0.50 10.13
N VAL A 68 -19.41 -0.71 9.86
CA VAL A 68 -18.60 -1.74 10.53
C VAL A 68 -18.10 -1.25 11.88
N THR A 69 -18.66 -1.81 12.95
CA THR A 69 -18.19 -1.54 14.32
C THR A 69 -16.80 -2.15 14.56
N GLU A 70 -16.08 -1.65 15.58
CA GLU A 70 -14.76 -2.18 15.99
C GLU A 70 -14.82 -3.71 16.25
N ASN A 71 -15.90 -4.19 16.87
CA ASN A 71 -16.13 -5.61 17.11
C ASN A 71 -16.28 -6.44 15.82
N ASP A 72 -16.92 -5.88 14.79
CA ASP A 72 -17.06 -6.56 13.49
C ASP A 72 -15.72 -6.66 12.76
N ARG A 73 -14.85 -5.68 12.94
CA ARG A 73 -13.49 -5.68 12.41
C ARG A 73 -12.63 -6.74 13.09
N GLU A 74 -12.65 -6.82 14.41
CA GLU A 74 -11.93 -7.85 15.18
C GLU A 74 -12.41 -9.26 14.83
N ALA A 75 -13.71 -9.49 14.79
CA ALA A 75 -14.30 -10.77 14.39
C ALA A 75 -13.93 -11.16 12.95
N TYR A 76 -13.83 -10.17 12.06
CA TYR A 76 -13.38 -10.37 10.69
C TYR A 76 -11.91 -10.79 10.63
N TYR A 77 -11.02 -10.10 11.35
CA TYR A 77 -9.61 -10.44 11.39
C TYR A 77 -9.35 -11.81 12.05
N GLU A 78 -10.12 -12.15 13.09
CA GLU A 78 -10.07 -13.46 13.73
C GLU A 78 -10.51 -14.58 12.78
N LYS A 79 -11.60 -14.36 12.03
CA LYS A 79 -12.09 -15.29 11.02
C LYS A 79 -11.09 -15.45 9.87
N MET A 80 -10.46 -14.36 9.45
CA MET A 80 -9.43 -14.38 8.41
C MET A 80 -8.17 -15.09 8.88
N GLY A 81 -7.73 -14.88 10.13
CA GLY A 81 -6.61 -15.60 10.72
C GLY A 81 -6.87 -17.10 10.78
N LYS A 82 -8.04 -17.51 11.25
CA LYS A 82 -8.45 -18.93 11.26
C LYS A 82 -8.53 -19.54 9.86
N ALA A 83 -9.11 -18.84 8.91
CA ALA A 83 -9.19 -19.32 7.53
C ALA A 83 -7.81 -19.44 6.86
N TRP A 84 -6.86 -18.60 7.25
CA TRP A 84 -5.47 -18.66 6.79
C TRP A 84 -4.76 -19.89 7.39
N ASP A 85 -4.87 -20.11 8.70
CA ASP A 85 -4.28 -21.26 9.39
C ASP A 85 -4.87 -22.58 8.87
N ASP A 86 -6.17 -22.64 8.62
CA ASP A 86 -6.84 -23.77 8.00
C ASP A 86 -6.38 -24.00 6.55
N GLY A 87 -6.18 -22.92 5.78
CA GLY A 87 -5.65 -22.95 4.42
C GLY A 87 -4.22 -23.46 4.33
N LEU A 88 -3.36 -23.10 5.28
CA LEU A 88 -1.99 -23.61 5.40
C LEU A 88 -1.96 -25.10 5.77
N SER A 89 -2.87 -25.53 6.65
CA SER A 89 -2.92 -26.92 7.12
C SER A 89 -3.54 -27.89 6.10
N GLN A 90 -4.46 -27.42 5.24
CA GLN A 90 -5.20 -28.25 4.28
C GLN A 90 -4.71 -28.12 2.83
N GLY A 91 -3.70 -27.29 2.58
CA GLY A 91 -3.26 -26.94 1.22
C GLY A 91 -4.32 -26.10 0.50
N THR A 92 -4.02 -24.84 0.27
CA THR A 92 -4.96 -23.87 -0.28
C THR A 92 -5.47 -24.33 -1.65
N ARG A 93 -6.65 -24.89 -1.69
CA ARG A 93 -7.43 -24.99 -2.92
C ARG A 93 -8.17 -23.66 -3.09
N ILE A 94 -7.48 -22.67 -3.60
CA ILE A 94 -8.16 -21.49 -4.15
C ILE A 94 -8.91 -22.00 -5.39
N ASP A 95 -10.21 -22.12 -5.26
CA ASP A 95 -11.05 -22.48 -6.41
C ASP A 95 -11.20 -21.25 -7.32
N HIS A 96 -10.16 -20.99 -8.10
CA HIS A 96 -10.15 -19.92 -9.11
C HIS A 96 -11.24 -20.07 -10.18
N ASN A 97 -11.94 -21.22 -10.19
CA ASN A 97 -12.97 -21.54 -11.17
C ASN A 97 -14.39 -21.28 -10.67
N LYS A 98 -14.59 -20.79 -9.44
CA LYS A 98 -15.93 -20.44 -8.98
C LYS A 98 -16.42 -19.22 -9.80
N PRO A 99 -17.39 -19.41 -10.71
CA PRO A 99 -17.86 -18.29 -11.53
C PRO A 99 -18.54 -17.27 -10.62
N MET A 100 -18.17 -16.00 -10.82
CA MET A 100 -18.77 -14.86 -10.14
C MET A 100 -20.30 -14.91 -10.34
N SER A 101 -21.07 -14.78 -9.26
CA SER A 101 -22.54 -14.79 -9.36
C SER A 101 -23.04 -13.60 -10.20
N ARG A 102 -24.29 -13.65 -10.69
CA ARG A 102 -24.86 -12.49 -11.41
C ARG A 102 -24.94 -11.26 -10.53
N GLN A 103 -25.28 -11.43 -9.25
CA GLN A 103 -25.36 -10.34 -8.27
C GLN A 103 -23.99 -9.70 -8.04
N ASP A 104 -22.92 -10.51 -7.94
CA ASP A 104 -21.57 -9.98 -7.76
C ASP A 104 -21.09 -9.23 -9.02
N LYS A 105 -21.47 -9.70 -10.21
CA LYS A 105 -21.17 -8.99 -11.47
C LYS A 105 -21.88 -7.66 -11.56
N ASP A 106 -23.16 -7.61 -11.21
CA ASP A 106 -23.96 -6.39 -11.22
C ASP A 106 -23.43 -5.39 -10.17
N ALA A 107 -23.06 -5.88 -8.98
CA ALA A 107 -22.39 -5.07 -7.95
C ALA A 107 -21.05 -4.54 -8.44
N ALA A 108 -20.22 -5.40 -9.06
CA ALA A 108 -18.91 -4.99 -9.60
C ALA A 108 -19.01 -3.86 -10.62
N LEU A 109 -20.13 -3.73 -11.33
CA LEU A 109 -20.37 -2.71 -12.35
C LEU A 109 -20.97 -1.40 -11.81
N ARG A 110 -21.39 -1.37 -10.54
CA ARG A 110 -22.09 -0.21 -9.97
C ARG A 110 -21.44 0.32 -8.69
N ASP A 111 -20.90 -0.58 -7.88
CA ASP A 111 -20.46 -0.24 -6.53
C ASP A 111 -19.00 0.18 -6.50
N SER A 112 -18.65 0.85 -5.43
CA SER A 112 -17.27 1.23 -5.12
C SER A 112 -16.69 0.25 -4.10
N PHE A 113 -15.46 -0.25 -4.36
CA PHE A 113 -14.85 -1.28 -3.52
C PHE A 113 -13.50 -0.85 -2.96
N ALA A 114 -13.23 -1.36 -1.78
CA ALA A 114 -11.95 -1.22 -1.09
C ALA A 114 -11.44 -2.57 -0.58
N MET A 115 -10.13 -2.67 -0.43
CA MET A 115 -9.40 -3.83 0.10
C MET A 115 -8.75 -3.48 1.43
N PRO A 116 -8.89 -4.28 2.50
CA PRO A 116 -8.16 -4.04 3.75
C PRO A 116 -6.65 -4.18 3.55
N LEU A 117 -5.86 -3.29 4.15
CA LEU A 117 -4.39 -3.32 4.05
C LEU A 117 -3.78 -4.40 4.95
N ALA A 118 -4.41 -4.76 6.07
CA ALA A 118 -3.84 -5.69 7.06
C ALA A 118 -3.34 -7.02 6.48
N PRO A 119 -4.03 -7.73 5.56
CA PRO A 119 -3.53 -8.95 4.97
C PRO A 119 -2.22 -8.78 4.20
N PHE A 120 -2.02 -7.63 3.57
CA PHE A 120 -0.78 -7.33 2.84
C PHE A 120 0.37 -7.04 3.81
N LEU A 121 0.11 -6.31 4.90
CA LEU A 121 1.10 -6.08 5.95
C LEU A 121 1.52 -7.41 6.59
N ASN A 122 0.57 -8.30 6.88
CA ASN A 122 0.86 -9.61 7.43
C ASN A 122 1.73 -10.46 6.48
N ASN A 123 1.42 -10.45 5.17
CA ASN A 123 2.22 -11.15 4.15
C ASN A 123 3.61 -10.55 3.94
N ALA A 124 3.76 -9.24 4.17
CA ALA A 124 5.06 -8.56 4.08
C ALA A 124 5.95 -8.87 5.29
N GLU A 125 5.38 -9.34 6.41
CA GLU A 125 6.06 -9.66 7.67
C GLU A 125 6.95 -8.49 8.15
N PRO A 126 6.36 -7.41 8.70
CA PRO A 126 7.13 -6.32 9.27
C PRO A 126 8.13 -6.84 10.31
N ILE A 127 9.36 -6.32 10.29
CA ILE A 127 10.39 -6.70 11.27
C ILE A 127 10.03 -6.16 12.67
N GLU A 128 10.59 -6.71 13.73
CA GLU A 128 10.29 -6.33 15.12
C GLU A 128 10.50 -4.84 15.42
N LEU A 129 11.41 -4.18 14.70
CA LEU A 129 11.68 -2.74 14.82
C LEU A 129 10.76 -1.87 13.97
N ALA A 130 9.86 -2.45 13.19
CA ALA A 130 8.89 -1.72 12.40
C ALA A 130 7.86 -1.03 13.29
N THR A 131 7.66 0.26 13.09
CA THR A 131 6.78 1.07 13.94
C THR A 131 5.71 1.82 13.16
N HIS A 132 6.00 2.23 11.95
CA HIS A 132 5.13 3.08 11.15
C HIS A 132 5.02 2.58 9.72
N VAL A 133 3.95 2.98 9.05
CA VAL A 133 3.74 2.80 7.61
C VAL A 133 3.56 4.17 6.97
N ARG A 134 4.27 4.41 5.88
CA ARG A 134 4.19 5.64 5.12
C ARG A 134 3.60 5.36 3.74
N PHE A 135 2.61 6.15 3.39
CA PHE A 135 1.90 6.11 2.12
C PHE A 135 2.34 7.31 1.28
N TYR A 136 2.72 7.06 0.04
CA TYR A 136 3.10 8.09 -0.92
C TYR A 136 2.01 8.23 -1.99
N GLY A 137 1.41 9.40 -2.06
CA GLY A 137 0.35 9.76 -2.99
C GLY A 137 0.37 11.26 -3.29
N GLU A 138 -0.79 11.85 -3.53
CA GLU A 138 -0.92 13.31 -3.67
C GLU A 138 -0.40 14.05 -2.43
N THR A 139 -0.53 13.41 -1.26
CA THR A 139 0.09 13.83 0.00
C THR A 139 0.75 12.62 0.66
N ILE A 140 1.66 12.87 1.59
CA ILE A 140 2.31 11.81 2.37
C ILE A 140 1.54 11.65 3.68
N LEU A 141 1.07 10.42 3.92
CA LEU A 141 0.47 10.01 5.20
C LEU A 141 1.42 9.06 5.91
N THR A 142 1.63 9.25 7.21
CA THR A 142 2.38 8.30 8.05
C THR A 142 1.52 7.92 9.24
N LEU A 143 1.30 6.64 9.41
CA LEU A 143 0.49 6.04 10.48
C LEU A 143 1.36 5.07 11.29
N SER A 144 0.99 4.81 12.54
CA SER A 144 1.57 3.69 13.27
C SER A 144 1.18 2.36 12.61
N LEU A 145 1.91 1.29 12.87
CA LEU A 145 1.63 -0.02 12.29
C LEU A 145 0.22 -0.52 12.67
N SER A 146 -0.23 -0.23 13.89
CA SER A 146 -1.57 -0.57 14.38
C SER A 146 -2.68 0.23 13.67
N GLU A 147 -2.47 1.51 13.40
CA GLU A 147 -3.40 2.33 12.63
C GLU A 147 -3.43 1.90 11.17
N ALA A 148 -2.27 1.63 10.58
CA ALA A 148 -2.17 1.16 9.20
C ALA A 148 -2.91 -0.16 8.96
N SER A 149 -3.00 -1.03 9.95
CA SER A 149 -3.79 -2.27 9.86
C SER A 149 -5.31 -2.02 9.72
N ARG A 150 -5.80 -0.83 10.09
CA ARG A 150 -7.21 -0.42 9.94
C ARG A 150 -7.51 0.31 8.62
N VAL A 151 -6.50 0.57 7.82
CA VAL A 151 -6.61 1.25 6.53
C VAL A 151 -7.30 0.36 5.50
N PHE A 152 -8.15 0.97 4.67
CA PHE A 152 -8.67 0.38 3.46
C PHE A 152 -8.09 1.07 2.23
N LEU A 153 -7.85 0.28 1.20
CA LEU A 153 -7.35 0.73 -0.10
C LEU A 153 -8.50 0.66 -1.11
N GLN A 154 -9.11 1.80 -1.42
CA GLN A 154 -10.11 1.88 -2.48
C GLN A 154 -9.44 1.67 -3.83
N PHE A 155 -9.97 0.76 -4.64
CA PHE A 155 -9.43 0.43 -5.96
C PHE A 155 -10.44 0.60 -7.10
N SER A 156 -11.73 0.79 -6.77
CA SER A 156 -12.76 1.08 -7.76
C SER A 156 -13.73 2.14 -7.24
N LYS A 157 -14.33 2.88 -8.17
CA LYS A 157 -15.37 3.86 -7.90
C LYS A 157 -16.47 3.73 -8.95
N ASP A 158 -17.74 3.58 -8.50
CA ASP A 158 -18.92 3.48 -9.36
C ASP A 158 -18.74 2.43 -10.47
N GLY A 159 -18.22 1.25 -10.10
CA GLY A 159 -17.96 0.14 -11.00
C GLY A 159 -16.80 0.33 -11.99
N LYS A 160 -15.98 1.37 -11.81
CA LYS A 160 -14.84 1.68 -12.68
C LYS A 160 -13.54 1.68 -11.89
N VAL A 161 -12.45 1.35 -12.56
CA VAL A 161 -11.10 1.54 -12.01
C VAL A 161 -10.84 3.04 -11.81
N LEU A 162 -9.98 3.36 -10.85
CA LEU A 162 -9.60 4.75 -10.59
C LEU A 162 -8.78 5.30 -11.78
N THR A 163 -8.99 6.57 -12.11
CA THR A 163 -8.38 7.21 -13.28
C THR A 163 -7.11 7.97 -12.97
N ASP A 164 -6.85 8.25 -11.69
CA ASP A 164 -5.78 9.11 -11.21
C ASP A 164 -4.80 8.40 -10.26
N GLY A 165 -4.79 7.07 -10.25
CA GLY A 165 -3.83 6.28 -9.48
C GLY A 165 -4.33 4.87 -9.23
N PRO A 166 -3.46 3.97 -8.75
CA PRO A 166 -3.84 2.58 -8.51
C PRO A 166 -4.86 2.42 -7.38
N VAL A 167 -4.69 3.17 -6.29
CA VAL A 167 -5.57 3.10 -5.11
C VAL A 167 -5.65 4.43 -4.38
N TYR A 168 -6.70 4.60 -3.56
CA TYR A 168 -6.80 5.64 -2.55
C TYR A 168 -6.73 5.00 -1.17
N VAL A 169 -6.07 5.65 -0.23
CA VAL A 169 -6.12 5.28 1.20
C VAL A 169 -7.37 5.88 1.83
N LEU A 170 -8.16 5.03 2.46
CA LEU A 170 -9.28 5.41 3.31
C LEU A 170 -8.88 5.15 4.76
N TYR A 171 -8.78 6.21 5.56
CA TYR A 171 -8.45 6.12 6.97
C TYR A 171 -9.26 7.16 7.75
N GLU A 172 -10.13 6.70 8.65
CA GLU A 172 -11.11 7.56 9.32
C GLU A 172 -11.88 8.40 8.30
N ASP A 173 -11.97 9.71 8.48
CA ASP A 173 -12.64 10.64 7.56
C ASP A 173 -11.71 11.16 6.43
N GLN A 174 -10.50 10.60 6.29
CA GLN A 174 -9.51 11.05 5.32
C GLN A 174 -9.44 10.13 4.11
N VAL A 175 -9.36 10.75 2.93
CA VAL A 175 -9.12 10.07 1.65
C VAL A 175 -7.85 10.64 1.03
N ILE A 176 -6.80 9.82 0.93
CA ILE A 176 -5.55 10.20 0.27
C ILE A 176 -5.52 9.49 -1.09
N ARG A 177 -5.41 10.29 -2.15
CA ARG A 177 -5.48 9.79 -3.53
C ARG A 177 -4.11 9.48 -4.10
N GLN A 178 -4.10 8.81 -5.25
CA GLN A 178 -2.91 8.58 -6.08
C GLN A 178 -1.79 7.84 -5.33
N ILE A 179 -2.15 6.90 -4.45
CA ILE A 179 -1.15 6.11 -3.74
C ILE A 179 -0.41 5.21 -4.74
N ASN A 180 0.88 5.39 -4.83
CA ASN A 180 1.76 4.67 -5.74
C ASN A 180 2.91 3.93 -5.05
N HIS A 181 3.04 4.06 -3.73
CA HIS A 181 4.06 3.39 -2.94
C HIS A 181 3.66 3.35 -1.46
N ILE A 182 3.93 2.24 -0.80
CA ILE A 182 3.76 2.06 0.64
C ILE A 182 5.09 1.57 1.21
N THR A 183 5.59 2.24 2.26
CA THR A 183 6.86 1.87 2.90
C THR A 183 6.66 1.67 4.40
N VAL A 184 7.08 0.52 4.90
CA VAL A 184 7.15 0.26 6.34
C VAL A 184 8.45 0.85 6.91
N LEU A 185 8.34 1.60 7.99
CA LEU A 185 9.45 2.30 8.64
C LEU A 185 9.79 1.64 9.97
N SER A 186 11.09 1.57 10.26
CA SER A 186 11.60 1.17 11.58
C SER A 186 12.12 2.40 12.34
N ASN A 187 12.03 2.37 13.67
CA ASN A 187 12.83 3.26 14.49
C ASN A 187 14.31 2.89 14.32
N GLN A 188 15.12 3.85 13.94
CA GLN A 188 16.57 3.76 14.01
C GLN A 188 17.04 4.00 15.42
#